data_71db9952f2439e986eb7233cb7f9649b
#
_entry.id   71db9952f2439e986eb7233cb7f9649b
#
_cell.length_a   1.000
_cell.length_b   1.000
_cell.length_c   1.000
_cell.angle_alpha   90.00
_cell.angle_beta   90.00
_cell.angle_gamma   90.00
#
_symmetry.space_group_name_H-M   'P 1'
#
loop_
_entity.id
_entity.type
_entity.pdbx_description
1 polymer ?
#
loop_
_entity_poly.entity_id
_entity_poly.type
_entity_poly.pdbx_seq_one_letter_code
_entity_poly.pdbx_strand_id
1 'polypeptide(L)'
;ILSFEESAAPFTASEGSSLSVSGDHYKHGAHALRWQWSRAGARVRIESPVGYLSENPNPRETSVSTFVFWVYAPKALDGKLRFEFRKEGRTCAWFDYGLEFTGWRGAWVAFDRDMQGRPEEGMDELVVTAEGVERGELYFDHLILSSFQDVRHHTADFQAPFINAATTS
;
A
#
# COMPACT_ATOMS: atom_id res chain seq x y z
N ILE A 1 -5.66 -4.65 -10.28
CA ILE A 1 -6.36 -4.48 -9.00
C ILE A 1 -6.26 -5.77 -8.21
N LEU A 2 -5.83 -5.67 -6.97
CA LEU A 2 -5.79 -6.80 -6.07
C LEU A 2 -6.94 -6.68 -5.07
N SER A 3 -7.86 -7.63 -5.12
CA SER A 3 -8.92 -7.78 -4.14
C SER A 3 -8.83 -9.20 -3.58
N PHE A 4 -9.38 -9.41 -2.38
CA PHE A 4 -9.09 -10.61 -1.60
C PHE A 4 -10.33 -11.46 -1.36
N GLU A 5 -11.08 -11.70 -2.43
CA GLU A 5 -12.33 -12.47 -2.31
C GLU A 5 -12.11 -13.97 -2.10
N GLU A 6 -11.02 -14.52 -2.64
CA GLU A 6 -10.77 -15.96 -2.59
C GLU A 6 -9.46 -16.34 -1.93
N SER A 7 -8.39 -15.57 -2.09
CA SER A 7 -7.09 -15.93 -1.56
C SER A 7 -6.20 -14.73 -1.28
N ALA A 8 -5.15 -14.96 -0.48
CA ALA A 8 -4.12 -13.98 -0.18
C ALA A 8 -2.97 -13.98 -1.20
N ALA A 9 -3.01 -14.82 -2.24
CA ALA A 9 -1.98 -14.81 -3.28
C ALA A 9 -2.08 -13.54 -4.13
N PRO A 10 -0.97 -12.90 -4.52
CA PRO A 10 0.44 -13.31 -4.43
C PRO A 10 1.19 -12.78 -3.19
N PHE A 11 0.53 -12.66 -2.06
CA PHE A 11 1.09 -12.09 -0.84
C PHE A 11 1.76 -13.14 0.02
N THR A 12 2.92 -12.82 0.60
CA THR A 12 3.61 -13.65 1.59
C THR A 12 3.97 -12.82 2.81
N ALA A 13 3.87 -13.44 3.99
CA ALA A 13 4.18 -12.79 5.26
C ALA A 13 5.54 -13.28 5.79
N SER A 14 6.24 -12.40 6.50
CA SER A 14 7.48 -12.72 7.20
C SER A 14 7.21 -13.60 8.42
N GLU A 15 8.27 -14.19 8.95
CA GLU A 15 8.23 -14.94 10.21
C GLU A 15 7.66 -14.07 11.34
N GLY A 16 6.80 -14.65 12.18
CA GLY A 16 6.14 -13.94 13.26
C GLY A 16 4.90 -13.16 12.82
N SER A 17 4.49 -13.31 11.57
CA SER A 17 3.25 -12.70 11.09
C SER A 17 2.45 -13.68 10.24
N SER A 18 1.18 -13.37 10.03
CA SER A 18 0.27 -14.22 9.26
C SER A 18 -0.64 -13.39 8.38
N LEU A 19 -1.02 -13.97 7.25
CA LEU A 19 -1.98 -13.41 6.31
C LEU A 19 -3.17 -14.33 6.18
N SER A 20 -4.36 -13.75 6.13
CA SER A 20 -5.59 -14.51 5.88
C SER A 20 -6.58 -13.61 5.14
N VAL A 21 -7.49 -14.24 4.41
CA VAL A 21 -8.63 -13.53 3.82
C VAL A 21 -9.71 -13.44 4.89
N SER A 22 -10.25 -12.25 5.10
CA SER A 22 -11.23 -12.01 6.16
C SER A 22 -12.44 -11.26 5.63
N GLY A 23 -13.63 -11.65 6.10
CA GLY A 23 -14.88 -10.93 5.86
C GLY A 23 -15.24 -9.94 6.96
N ASP A 24 -14.39 -9.77 7.99
CA ASP A 24 -14.70 -8.88 9.12
C ASP A 24 -14.67 -7.41 8.74
N HIS A 25 -13.69 -7.01 7.94
CA HIS A 25 -13.55 -5.66 7.43
C HIS A 25 -13.16 -5.74 5.97
N TYR A 26 -13.88 -5.03 5.12
CA TYR A 26 -13.58 -4.97 3.68
C TYR A 26 -14.04 -3.64 3.12
N LYS A 27 -13.42 -3.23 2.03
CA LYS A 27 -13.74 -1.98 1.34
C LYS A 27 -14.35 -2.24 -0.02
N HIS A 28 -13.93 -3.33 -0.66
CA HIS A 28 -14.38 -3.71 -1.98
C HIS A 28 -14.75 -5.18 -1.98
N GLY A 29 -15.94 -5.54 -2.48
CA GLY A 29 -16.43 -6.91 -2.41
C GLY A 29 -16.86 -7.28 -1.01
N ALA A 30 -16.50 -8.48 -0.55
CA ALA A 30 -16.90 -9.02 0.74
C ALA A 30 -15.73 -9.42 1.66
N HIS A 31 -14.48 -9.31 1.17
CA HIS A 31 -13.31 -9.76 1.91
C HIS A 31 -12.12 -8.83 1.71
N ALA A 32 -11.23 -8.80 2.68
CA ALA A 32 -9.98 -8.08 2.66
C ALA A 32 -8.85 -8.98 3.13
N LEU A 33 -7.62 -8.57 2.89
CA LEU A 33 -6.43 -9.27 3.38
C LEU A 33 -6.16 -8.83 4.82
N ARG A 34 -6.21 -9.77 5.76
CA ARG A 34 -5.90 -9.53 7.16
C ARG A 34 -4.46 -9.89 7.43
N TRP A 35 -3.70 -8.95 7.98
CA TRP A 35 -2.31 -9.13 8.36
C TRP A 35 -2.17 -8.92 9.85
N GLN A 36 -1.67 -9.95 10.54
CA GLN A 36 -1.41 -9.91 11.98
C GLN A 36 0.06 -10.20 12.21
N TRP A 37 0.68 -9.49 13.15
CA TRP A 37 2.08 -9.73 13.50
C TRP A 37 2.29 -9.56 15.00
N SER A 38 3.31 -10.24 15.52
CA SER A 38 3.71 -10.20 16.94
C SER A 38 5.22 -10.01 17.12
N ARG A 39 5.90 -9.58 16.06
CA ARG A 39 7.35 -9.40 16.05
C ARG A 39 7.70 -8.12 15.31
N ALA A 40 8.67 -7.37 15.84
CA ALA A 40 9.15 -6.13 15.23
C ALA A 40 9.69 -6.40 13.80
N GLY A 41 9.49 -5.44 12.90
CA GLY A 41 9.97 -5.54 11.53
C GLY A 41 9.20 -6.51 10.66
N ALA A 42 7.96 -6.83 11.01
CA ALA A 42 7.11 -7.71 10.21
C ALA A 42 6.90 -7.15 8.81
N ARG A 43 6.89 -8.03 7.81
CA ARG A 43 6.80 -7.67 6.40
C ARG A 43 5.74 -8.47 5.66
N VAL A 44 5.15 -7.82 4.67
CA VAL A 44 4.35 -8.47 3.64
C VAL A 44 5.01 -8.22 2.30
N ARG A 45 5.18 -9.25 1.49
CA ARG A 45 5.76 -9.16 0.15
C ARG A 45 4.72 -9.51 -0.89
N ILE A 46 4.71 -8.73 -1.96
CA ILE A 46 3.85 -8.95 -3.11
C ILE A 46 4.74 -9.09 -4.34
N GLU A 47 4.83 -10.29 -4.89
CA GLU A 47 5.59 -10.55 -6.11
C GLU A 47 4.64 -10.42 -7.31
N SER A 48 4.70 -9.30 -7.98
CA SER A 48 3.85 -8.99 -9.13
C SER A 48 4.46 -7.85 -9.94
N PRO A 49 4.33 -7.88 -11.28
CA PRO A 49 4.69 -6.72 -12.08
C PRO A 49 3.93 -5.49 -11.58
N VAL A 50 4.65 -4.39 -11.41
CA VAL A 50 4.06 -3.15 -10.89
C VAL A 50 3.37 -2.35 -11.99
N GLY A 51 3.94 -2.33 -13.19
CA GLY A 51 3.34 -1.64 -14.33
C GLY A 51 3.57 -0.14 -14.35
N TYR A 52 4.56 0.35 -13.60
CA TYR A 52 4.93 1.75 -13.61
C TYR A 52 5.44 2.19 -14.98
N LEU A 53 4.97 3.35 -15.45
CA LEU A 53 5.49 4.01 -16.64
C LEU A 53 5.90 5.44 -16.29
N SER A 54 7.08 5.85 -16.75
CA SER A 54 7.60 7.19 -16.48
C SER A 54 6.83 8.28 -17.22
N GLU A 55 6.20 7.93 -18.34
CA GLU A 55 5.39 8.85 -19.13
C GLU A 55 4.06 8.22 -19.49
N ASN A 56 3.02 9.05 -19.51
CA ASN A 56 1.72 8.59 -20.03
C ASN A 56 1.82 8.43 -21.53
N PRO A 57 1.45 7.25 -22.10
CA PRO A 57 1.45 7.04 -23.55
C PRO A 57 0.57 8.04 -24.29
N ASN A 58 -0.46 8.58 -23.65
CA ASN A 58 -1.29 9.63 -24.23
C ASN A 58 -0.77 11.00 -23.79
N PRO A 59 -0.11 11.78 -24.69
CA PRO A 59 0.49 13.05 -24.32
C PRO A 59 -0.53 14.14 -23.95
N ARG A 60 -1.83 13.90 -24.18
CA ARG A 60 -2.89 14.85 -23.82
C ARG A 60 -3.42 14.63 -22.40
N GLU A 61 -3.06 13.50 -21.79
CA GLU A 61 -3.49 13.17 -20.43
C GLU A 61 -2.55 13.79 -19.40
N THR A 62 -3.13 14.24 -18.29
CA THR A 62 -2.38 14.76 -17.15
C THR A 62 -2.23 13.72 -16.04
N SER A 63 -2.81 12.53 -16.22
CA SER A 63 -2.71 11.45 -15.26
C SER A 63 -1.33 10.81 -15.28
N VAL A 64 -0.87 10.37 -14.12
CA VAL A 64 0.46 9.79 -13.91
C VAL A 64 0.34 8.44 -13.22
N SER A 65 1.39 7.62 -13.33
CA SER A 65 1.45 6.33 -12.64
C SER A 65 1.31 6.54 -11.13
N THR A 66 0.34 5.86 -10.55
CA THR A 66 -0.09 6.07 -9.17
C THR A 66 -0.37 4.73 -8.51
N PHE A 67 0.14 4.55 -7.29
CA PHE A 67 -0.20 3.43 -6.43
C PHE A 67 -1.43 3.82 -5.60
N VAL A 68 -2.44 2.95 -5.59
CA VAL A 68 -3.68 3.17 -4.84
C VAL A 68 -3.89 2.00 -3.89
N PHE A 69 -4.24 2.29 -2.65
CA PHE A 69 -4.56 1.24 -1.68
C PHE A 69 -5.55 1.73 -0.63
N TRP A 70 -6.19 0.77 0.04
CA TRP A 70 -7.01 1.02 1.22
C TRP A 70 -6.48 0.16 2.36
N VAL A 71 -6.42 0.74 3.55
CA VAL A 71 -6.02 0.06 4.77
C VAL A 71 -7.00 0.35 5.88
N TYR A 72 -7.38 -0.70 6.63
CA TYR A 72 -8.21 -0.57 7.81
C TYR A 72 -7.37 -0.86 9.04
N ALA A 73 -7.41 0.05 10.02
CA ALA A 73 -6.77 -0.11 11.31
C ALA A 73 -7.85 -0.27 12.38
N PRO A 74 -7.95 -1.43 13.03
CA PRO A 74 -8.91 -1.62 14.12
C PRO A 74 -8.65 -0.67 15.29
N LYS A 75 -7.39 -0.29 15.50
CA LYS A 75 -7.00 0.72 16.48
C LYS A 75 -5.79 1.49 15.96
N ALA A 76 -5.63 2.73 16.42
CA ALA A 76 -4.46 3.53 16.10
C ALA A 76 -3.19 2.86 16.65
N LEU A 77 -2.13 2.86 15.84
CA LEU A 77 -0.84 2.30 16.20
C LEU A 77 0.22 3.41 16.17
N ASP A 78 1.14 3.36 17.15
CA ASP A 78 2.23 4.33 17.23
C ASP A 78 3.41 3.83 16.38
N GLY A 79 3.29 4.01 15.07
CA GLY A 79 4.27 3.56 14.12
C GLY A 79 3.86 3.88 12.70
N LYS A 80 4.51 3.22 11.76
CA LYS A 80 4.28 3.47 10.34
C LYS A 80 4.46 2.21 9.51
N LEU A 81 3.95 2.26 8.29
CA LEU A 81 4.25 1.29 7.24
C LEU A 81 5.25 1.92 6.30
N ARG A 82 6.27 1.17 5.92
CA ARG A 82 7.14 1.53 4.81
C ARG A 82 6.79 0.68 3.61
N PHE A 83 6.44 1.34 2.51
CA PHE A 83 6.14 0.71 1.23
C PHE A 83 7.36 0.87 0.34
N GLU A 84 7.92 -0.25 -0.14
CA GLU A 84 9.09 -0.25 -1.01
C GLU A 84 8.78 -1.00 -2.30
N PHE A 85 8.93 -0.32 -3.42
CA PHE A 85 8.79 -0.93 -4.75
C PHE A 85 10.17 -1.29 -5.25
N ARG A 86 10.35 -2.56 -5.62
CA ARG A 86 11.65 -3.16 -5.93
C ARG A 86 11.72 -3.70 -7.34
N LYS A 87 12.94 -3.69 -7.87
CA LYS A 87 13.29 -4.33 -9.13
C LYS A 87 14.50 -5.21 -8.87
N GLU A 88 14.37 -6.51 -9.15
CA GLU A 88 15.45 -7.49 -8.95
C GLU A 88 16.05 -7.42 -7.55
N GLY A 89 15.20 -7.32 -6.52
CA GLY A 89 15.60 -7.27 -5.12
C GLY A 89 16.15 -5.93 -4.63
N ARG A 90 16.18 -4.91 -5.49
CA ARG A 90 16.71 -3.58 -5.16
C ARG A 90 15.56 -2.58 -5.02
N THR A 91 15.52 -1.85 -3.91
CA THR A 91 14.51 -0.80 -3.70
C THR A 91 14.74 0.36 -4.66
N CYS A 92 13.71 0.68 -5.44
CA CYS A 92 13.73 1.79 -6.38
C CYS A 92 12.99 3.00 -5.84
N ALA A 93 11.76 2.80 -5.38
CA ALA A 93 10.90 3.87 -4.86
C ALA A 93 10.26 3.42 -3.56
N TRP A 94 10.06 4.35 -2.64
CA TRP A 94 9.47 4.02 -1.33
C TRP A 94 8.80 5.23 -0.71
N PHE A 95 7.90 4.98 0.24
CA PHE A 95 7.29 6.02 1.07
C PHE A 95 6.86 5.44 2.41
N ASP A 96 6.68 6.31 3.39
CA ASP A 96 6.18 5.97 4.71
C ASP A 96 4.74 6.42 4.88
N TYR A 97 3.97 5.65 5.64
CA TYR A 97 2.55 5.87 5.87
C TYR A 97 2.24 5.71 7.35
N GLY A 98 1.78 6.79 8.01
CA GLY A 98 1.51 6.79 9.44
C GLY A 98 0.30 5.95 9.82
N LEU A 99 0.37 5.29 10.97
CA LEU A 99 -0.66 4.36 11.46
C LEU A 99 -1.50 4.91 12.61
N GLU A 100 -1.38 6.19 12.94
CA GLU A 100 -2.12 6.80 14.05
C GLU A 100 -3.56 7.18 13.61
N PHE A 101 -4.32 6.19 13.20
CA PHE A 101 -5.73 6.36 12.81
C PHE A 101 -6.51 5.09 13.11
N THR A 102 -7.84 5.18 13.09
CA THR A 102 -8.74 4.04 13.16
C THR A 102 -9.68 4.05 11.96
N GLY A 103 -10.16 2.87 11.56
CA GLY A 103 -11.07 2.73 10.42
C GLY A 103 -10.33 2.64 9.09
N TRP A 104 -11.07 2.84 8.01
CA TRP A 104 -10.54 2.77 6.65
C TRP A 104 -9.89 4.07 6.21
N ARG A 105 -8.73 3.97 5.60
CA ARG A 105 -8.10 5.06 4.85
C ARG A 105 -7.56 4.57 3.53
N GLY A 106 -7.85 5.34 2.47
CA GLY A 106 -7.30 5.10 1.15
C GLY A 106 -6.27 6.18 0.81
N ALA A 107 -5.31 5.84 -0.03
CA ALA A 107 -4.29 6.78 -0.47
C ALA A 107 -3.99 6.61 -1.95
N TRP A 108 -3.70 7.73 -2.60
CA TRP A 108 -3.27 7.82 -3.99
C TRP A 108 -1.87 8.41 -3.99
N VAL A 109 -0.88 7.56 -4.28
CA VAL A 109 0.53 7.91 -4.15
C VAL A 109 1.16 7.90 -5.53
N ALA A 110 1.43 9.08 -6.08
CA ALA A 110 2.05 9.20 -7.40
C ALA A 110 3.53 8.83 -7.30
N PHE A 111 3.99 7.92 -8.16
CA PHE A 111 5.37 7.43 -8.09
C PHE A 111 6.38 8.56 -8.21
N ASP A 112 6.25 9.42 -9.20
CA ASP A 112 7.25 10.45 -9.48
C ASP A 112 7.15 11.65 -8.54
N ARG A 113 5.93 12.01 -8.12
CA ARG A 113 5.71 13.18 -7.27
C ARG A 113 5.93 12.89 -5.78
N ASP A 114 5.42 11.74 -5.32
CA ASP A 114 5.21 11.51 -3.89
C ASP A 114 6.21 10.55 -3.26
N MET A 115 6.83 9.67 -4.03
CA MET A 115 7.75 8.67 -3.48
C MET A 115 9.17 9.19 -3.42
N GLN A 116 9.92 8.63 -2.47
CA GLN A 116 11.36 8.82 -2.37
C GLN A 116 12.06 7.85 -3.31
N GLY A 117 13.33 8.11 -3.61
CA GLY A 117 14.09 7.28 -4.52
C GLY A 117 13.80 7.61 -5.98
N ARG A 118 13.98 6.62 -6.85
CA ARG A 118 13.76 6.78 -8.30
C ARG A 118 12.98 5.59 -8.83
N PRO A 119 11.69 5.75 -9.12
CA PRO A 119 10.91 4.69 -9.77
C PRO A 119 11.52 4.29 -11.09
N GLU A 120 11.44 2.99 -11.41
CA GLU A 120 11.95 2.44 -12.67
C GLU A 120 10.90 1.54 -13.31
N GLU A 121 10.87 1.50 -14.62
CA GLU A 121 10.03 0.55 -15.34
C GLU A 121 10.58 -0.87 -15.12
N GLY A 122 9.69 -1.84 -14.98
CA GLY A 122 10.07 -3.22 -14.70
C GLY A 122 10.17 -3.57 -13.22
N MET A 123 9.71 -2.71 -12.32
CA MET A 123 9.59 -3.08 -10.91
C MET A 123 8.64 -4.28 -10.78
N ASP A 124 9.01 -5.25 -9.94
CA ASP A 124 8.37 -6.56 -9.88
C ASP A 124 8.00 -7.01 -8.46
N GLU A 125 8.15 -6.14 -7.48
CA GLU A 125 7.87 -6.49 -6.08
C GLU A 125 7.49 -5.26 -5.28
N LEU A 126 6.52 -5.44 -4.38
CA LEU A 126 6.21 -4.48 -3.33
C LEU A 126 6.48 -5.14 -1.98
N VAL A 127 7.20 -4.45 -1.09
CA VAL A 127 7.43 -4.89 0.28
C VAL A 127 6.84 -3.85 1.22
N VAL A 128 5.99 -4.30 2.15
CA VAL A 128 5.39 -3.45 3.17
C VAL A 128 5.94 -3.89 4.53
N THR A 129 6.58 -2.98 5.24
CA THR A 129 7.20 -3.26 6.55
C THR A 129 6.50 -2.44 7.63
N ALA A 130 6.12 -3.10 8.72
CA ALA A 130 5.61 -2.42 9.91
C ALA A 130 6.81 -1.94 10.73
N GLU A 131 6.97 -0.62 10.87
CA GLU A 131 8.07 -0.03 11.60
C GLU A 131 7.59 0.66 12.88
N GLY A 132 8.29 0.42 13.99
CA GLY A 132 7.95 1.01 15.29
C GLY A 132 6.79 0.34 15.99
N VAL A 133 6.27 -0.76 15.49
CA VAL A 133 5.14 -1.49 16.07
C VAL A 133 5.49 -2.98 16.14
N GLU A 134 5.68 -3.50 17.34
CA GLU A 134 6.03 -4.91 17.55
C GLU A 134 4.85 -5.85 17.34
N ARG A 135 3.64 -5.38 17.58
CA ARG A 135 2.43 -6.19 17.48
C ARG A 135 1.31 -5.37 16.87
N GLY A 136 0.60 -5.94 15.92
CA GLY A 136 -0.49 -5.23 15.27
C GLY A 136 -1.35 -6.10 14.38
N GLU A 137 -2.39 -5.45 13.87
CA GLU A 137 -3.33 -6.04 12.93
C GLU A 137 -3.81 -4.95 11.98
N LEU A 138 -3.75 -5.23 10.70
CA LEU A 138 -4.24 -4.34 9.64
C LEU A 138 -4.96 -5.16 8.58
N TYR A 139 -5.85 -4.51 7.84
CA TYR A 139 -6.54 -5.10 6.70
C TYR A 139 -6.23 -4.28 5.47
N PHE A 140 -5.87 -4.94 4.39
CA PHE A 140 -5.65 -4.29 3.09
C PHE A 140 -6.73 -4.69 2.12
N ASP A 141 -7.14 -3.76 1.28
CA ASP A 141 -8.07 -4.04 0.22
C ASP A 141 -7.85 -3.09 -0.96
N HIS A 142 -8.32 -3.50 -2.12
CA HIS A 142 -8.36 -2.69 -3.33
C HIS A 142 -7.00 -2.07 -3.66
N LEU A 143 -5.96 -2.92 -3.76
CA LEU A 143 -4.63 -2.48 -4.14
C LEU A 143 -4.51 -2.41 -5.66
N ILE A 144 -4.09 -1.26 -6.15
CA ILE A 144 -3.75 -1.04 -7.56
C ILE A 144 -2.29 -0.64 -7.59
N LEU A 145 -1.43 -1.58 -8.00
CA LEU A 145 0.02 -1.37 -7.96
C LEU A 145 0.47 -0.18 -8.81
N SER A 146 -0.12 -0.01 -9.98
CA SER A 146 0.06 1.19 -10.77
C SER A 146 -1.11 1.38 -11.72
N SER A 147 -1.61 2.59 -11.77
CA SER A 147 -2.61 3.02 -12.75
C SER A 147 -2.44 4.52 -13.00
N PHE A 148 -2.87 4.99 -14.15
CA PHE A 148 -2.85 6.41 -14.44
C PHE A 148 -3.99 7.10 -13.71
N GLN A 149 -3.64 8.03 -12.83
CA GLN A 149 -4.59 8.81 -12.03
C GLN A 149 -4.23 10.28 -12.12
N ASP A 150 -5.25 11.13 -12.12
CA ASP A 150 -5.05 12.57 -11.98
C ASP A 150 -5.03 12.90 -10.49
N VAL A 151 -3.84 13.13 -9.97
CA VAL A 151 -3.61 13.36 -8.53
C VAL A 151 -3.33 14.81 -8.18
N ARG A 152 -3.65 15.75 -9.07
CA ARG A 152 -3.36 17.17 -8.84
C ARG A 152 -4.06 17.73 -7.61
N HIS A 153 -5.18 17.13 -7.20
CA HIS A 153 -5.96 17.56 -6.04
C HIS A 153 -5.65 16.76 -4.77
N HIS A 154 -4.67 15.87 -4.80
CA HIS A 154 -4.24 15.10 -3.64
C HIS A 154 -2.87 15.60 -3.16
N THR A 155 -2.68 15.62 -1.84
CA THR A 155 -1.40 15.99 -1.23
C THR A 155 -0.57 14.76 -0.93
N ALA A 156 0.74 14.95 -0.70
CA ALA A 156 1.68 13.90 -0.39
C ALA A 156 1.98 13.78 1.10
N ASP A 157 1.06 14.19 1.96
CA ASP A 157 1.24 14.10 3.41
C ASP A 157 0.63 12.79 3.92
N PHE A 158 1.49 11.84 4.28
CA PHE A 158 1.09 10.52 4.78
C PHE A 158 1.29 10.37 6.28
N GLN A 159 1.53 11.47 6.99
CA GLN A 159 1.52 11.45 8.45
C GLN A 159 0.08 11.46 8.95
N ALA A 160 -0.16 10.85 10.09
CA ALA A 160 -1.49 10.85 10.69
C ALA A 160 -1.71 12.12 11.53
N PRO A 161 -2.87 12.80 11.43
CA PRO A 161 -3.92 12.58 10.43
C PRO A 161 -3.48 13.06 9.06
N PHE A 162 -3.52 12.22 8.06
CA PHE A 162 -3.09 12.62 6.73
C PHE A 162 -4.26 13.14 5.89
N ILE A 163 -3.93 13.87 4.83
CA ILE A 163 -4.89 14.72 4.14
C ILE A 163 -5.13 14.38 2.68
N ASN A 164 -4.40 13.42 2.11
CA ASN A 164 -4.60 13.02 0.71
C ASN A 164 -5.39 11.72 0.57
N ALA A 165 -6.13 11.32 1.57
CA ALA A 165 -6.87 10.07 1.55
C ALA A 165 -8.34 10.26 1.89
N ALA A 166 -9.19 9.38 1.36
CA ALA A 166 -10.57 9.28 1.79
C ALA A 166 -10.63 8.43 3.07
N THR A 167 -11.39 8.88 4.05
CA THR A 167 -11.55 8.18 5.33
C THR A 167 -12.99 7.70 5.46
N THR A 168 -13.16 6.44 5.88
CA THR A 168 -14.47 5.88 6.21
C THR A 168 -14.35 5.04 7.47
N SER A 169 -15.36 5.07 8.27
CA SER A 169 -15.43 4.27 9.51
C SER A 169 -16.17 2.95 9.29
#